data_59e892e1ef1b254a0128f3a3131a2cec
#
_entry.id   59e892e1ef1b254a0128f3a3131a2cec
#
_cell.length_a   1.000
_cell.length_b   1.000
_cell.length_c   1.000
_cell.angle_alpha   90.00
_cell.angle_beta   90.00
_cell.angle_gamma   90.00
#
_symmetry.space_group_name_H-M   'P 1'
#
loop_
_entity.id
_entity.type
_entity.pdbx_description
1 polymer ?
#
loop_
_entity_poly.entity_id
_entity_poly.type
_entity_poly.pdbx_seq_one_letter_code
_entity_poly.pdbx_strand_id
1 'polypeptide(L)'
;MIKKSLMVALLSTVFVAPAAHASIDLIAMGSLTGSSAGSFTDLSGLGGLLENGVANNDLGGIGSSLAWAGGSTFIATPDRGPNAVAYNGLVDDTTSYVSRFQTLDLALTANTSGSGLAYNLTPTLTATTLLSSTTPLTYGSGAGLGNQINGTPLGSGAPSINTASLNYFTGRSDNFNPGLPSSNPNNARLDPEGVRVSADGRSVFVSDEYGPYVYQFNRATGQRIASFALPANLAVTNLSAQGNVEIANNTTGRVANKGMEGLAITPDGKTLVGIMQAPLEQDAKKNIRIVTIDIATGATHEYGYKLTTGSGVSEITAINDHQFLVDERDGSGLGNGDSAVVKQLFMIDLNGAVDITGQSGTLTAVAKTPVLDIVSVLNAHGIPSSQIPAKIEGISFGQDVMVNGVLKHTIYVANDNDFVPGSAGANNFYVFAATDAELGAIYQPELIAAVPEPQTYALMMAGLALVGWAARRKKASGQA
;
A
#
# COMPACT_ATOMS: atom_id res chain seq x y z
N MET A 1 63.11 -56.16 -28.22
CA MET A 1 61.63 -56.06 -28.31
C MET A 1 61.08 -55.37 -27.06
N ILE A 2 60.78 -54.10 -27.18
CA ILE A 2 60.28 -53.28 -26.09
C ILE A 2 58.78 -53.15 -26.29
N LYS A 3 57.94 -53.72 -25.40
CA LYS A 3 56.47 -53.53 -25.39
C LYS A 3 56.14 -52.17 -24.79
N LYS A 4 55.54 -51.28 -25.60
CA LYS A 4 54.96 -50.04 -25.11
C LYS A 4 53.53 -50.32 -24.63
N SER A 5 53.29 -50.16 -23.34
CA SER A 5 51.92 -50.16 -22.76
C SER A 5 51.31 -48.78 -22.95
N LEU A 6 50.19 -48.72 -23.59
CA LEU A 6 49.39 -47.50 -23.79
C LEU A 6 48.41 -47.41 -22.62
N MET A 7 48.60 -46.40 -21.76
CA MET A 7 47.69 -46.09 -20.65
C MET A 7 46.66 -45.10 -21.17
N VAL A 8 45.37 -45.53 -21.32
CA VAL A 8 44.25 -44.66 -21.66
C VAL A 8 43.70 -44.08 -20.37
N ALA A 9 43.89 -42.78 -20.17
CA ALA A 9 43.26 -42.03 -19.06
C ALA A 9 41.82 -41.67 -19.52
N LEU A 10 40.81 -42.23 -18.86
CA LEU A 10 39.42 -41.81 -18.97
C LEU A 10 39.25 -40.50 -18.16
N LEU A 11 39.10 -39.37 -18.85
CA LEU A 11 38.62 -38.12 -18.27
C LEU A 11 37.10 -38.18 -18.15
N SER A 12 36.60 -38.44 -16.94
CA SER A 12 35.17 -38.23 -16.63
C SER A 12 34.89 -36.75 -16.43
N THR A 13 34.32 -36.10 -17.42
CA THR A 13 33.73 -34.76 -17.28
C THR A 13 32.44 -34.88 -16.49
N VAL A 14 32.50 -34.45 -15.23
CA VAL A 14 31.29 -34.23 -14.42
C VAL A 14 30.60 -33.00 -15.00
N PHE A 15 29.53 -33.21 -15.75
CA PHE A 15 28.58 -32.15 -16.07
C PHE A 15 27.84 -31.77 -14.76
N VAL A 16 28.26 -30.72 -14.11
CA VAL A 16 27.42 -30.04 -13.12
C VAL A 16 26.36 -29.30 -13.93
N ALA A 17 25.18 -29.89 -14.07
CA ALA A 17 24.03 -29.16 -14.56
C ALA A 17 23.83 -27.96 -13.59
N PRO A 18 23.69 -26.73 -14.10
CA PRO A 18 23.28 -25.63 -13.25
C PRO A 18 21.96 -26.05 -12.60
N ALA A 19 21.89 -26.04 -11.28
CA ALA A 19 20.63 -26.17 -10.58
C ALA A 19 19.75 -25.04 -11.16
N ALA A 20 18.67 -25.40 -11.83
CA ALA A 20 17.65 -24.43 -12.18
C ALA A 20 17.17 -23.87 -10.85
N HIS A 21 17.57 -22.64 -10.51
CA HIS A 21 16.96 -21.94 -9.42
C HIS A 21 15.48 -21.85 -9.77
N ALA A 22 14.64 -22.50 -8.95
CA ALA A 22 13.20 -22.31 -9.09
C ALA A 22 12.96 -20.82 -9.02
N SER A 23 12.29 -20.26 -10.01
CA SER A 23 12.00 -18.83 -10.05
C SER A 23 10.76 -18.53 -9.20
N ILE A 24 10.66 -17.31 -8.66
CA ILE A 24 9.42 -16.81 -8.08
C ILE A 24 8.31 -16.97 -9.12
N ASP A 25 7.20 -17.61 -8.72
CA ASP A 25 6.13 -17.96 -9.64
C ASP A 25 4.76 -17.52 -9.15
N LEU A 26 3.82 -17.30 -10.08
CA LEU A 26 2.43 -17.00 -9.78
C LEU A 26 1.72 -18.27 -9.28
N ILE A 27 1.15 -18.22 -8.09
CA ILE A 27 0.48 -19.37 -7.46
C ILE A 27 -1.03 -19.21 -7.35
N ALA A 28 -1.53 -17.96 -7.35
CA ALA A 28 -2.96 -17.67 -7.32
C ALA A 28 -3.25 -16.29 -7.92
N MET A 29 -4.47 -16.09 -8.37
CA MET A 29 -5.01 -14.80 -8.74
C MET A 29 -6.51 -14.74 -8.42
N GLY A 30 -7.02 -13.55 -8.14
CA GLY A 30 -8.43 -13.31 -7.88
C GLY A 30 -8.77 -11.84 -8.08
N SER A 31 -10.07 -11.55 -8.22
CA SER A 31 -10.54 -10.18 -8.41
C SER A 31 -11.67 -9.88 -7.44
N LEU A 32 -11.73 -8.65 -6.95
CA LEU A 32 -12.79 -8.14 -6.11
C LEU A 32 -13.61 -7.11 -6.88
N THR A 33 -14.90 -7.39 -7.02
CA THR A 33 -15.92 -6.45 -7.41
C THR A 33 -16.88 -6.26 -6.25
N GLY A 34 -17.48 -5.10 -6.07
CA GLY A 34 -18.33 -4.81 -4.92
C GLY A 34 -19.59 -5.64 -4.83
N SER A 35 -20.11 -6.14 -5.97
CA SER A 35 -21.28 -7.02 -6.00
C SER A 35 -21.23 -8.00 -7.17
N SER A 36 -22.01 -9.07 -7.06
CA SER A 36 -22.20 -10.05 -8.14
C SER A 36 -22.84 -9.48 -9.41
N ALA A 37 -23.42 -8.28 -9.35
CA ALA A 37 -23.99 -7.55 -10.48
C ALA A 37 -22.97 -6.64 -11.19
N GLY A 38 -21.69 -6.66 -10.79
CA GLY A 38 -20.65 -5.79 -11.33
C GLY A 38 -20.62 -4.38 -10.75
N SER A 39 -21.46 -4.09 -9.75
CA SER A 39 -21.39 -2.85 -9.00
C SER A 39 -20.24 -2.92 -8.01
N PHE A 40 -19.47 -1.84 -7.94
CA PHE A 40 -18.40 -1.68 -6.98
C PHE A 40 -18.97 -0.91 -5.79
N THR A 41 -19.17 -1.57 -4.66
CA THR A 41 -19.77 -0.97 -3.46
C THR A 41 -19.02 -1.42 -2.22
N ASP A 42 -18.57 -0.44 -1.43
CA ASP A 42 -17.94 -0.70 -0.14
C ASP A 42 -18.96 -0.85 1.01
N LEU A 43 -18.47 -1.09 2.21
CA LEU A 43 -19.27 -1.28 3.41
C LEU A 43 -19.30 -0.04 4.32
N SER A 44 -18.96 1.15 3.80
CA SER A 44 -18.96 2.41 4.56
C SER A 44 -20.35 2.85 5.01
N GLY A 45 -21.38 2.42 4.31
CA GLY A 45 -22.75 2.88 4.53
C GLY A 45 -22.99 4.31 4.01
N LEU A 46 -22.04 4.93 3.31
CA LEU A 46 -22.21 6.25 2.72
C LEU A 46 -23.19 6.17 1.54
N GLY A 47 -24.08 7.13 1.48
CA GLY A 47 -25.02 7.29 0.37
C GLY A 47 -24.72 8.55 -0.44
N GLY A 48 -25.50 8.71 -1.52
CA GLY A 48 -25.39 9.86 -2.42
C GLY A 48 -24.25 9.72 -3.44
N LEU A 49 -24.04 10.82 -4.18
CA LEU A 49 -23.06 10.89 -5.26
C LEU A 49 -21.97 11.91 -4.90
N LEU A 50 -20.77 11.63 -5.36
CA LEU A 50 -19.66 12.57 -5.40
C LEU A 50 -19.90 13.60 -6.52
N GLU A 51 -19.05 14.59 -6.60
CA GLU A 51 -19.16 15.71 -7.52
C GLU A 51 -19.08 15.30 -9.01
N ASN A 52 -18.42 14.20 -9.29
CA ASN A 52 -18.32 13.61 -10.64
C ASN A 52 -19.45 12.62 -10.97
N GLY A 53 -20.43 12.45 -10.07
CA GLY A 53 -21.54 11.50 -10.23
C GLY A 53 -21.24 10.07 -9.85
N VAL A 54 -20.03 9.74 -9.37
CA VAL A 54 -19.67 8.43 -8.82
C VAL A 54 -20.30 8.28 -7.43
N ALA A 55 -20.69 7.07 -7.05
CA ALA A 55 -21.27 6.81 -5.75
C ALA A 55 -20.25 7.05 -4.61
N ASN A 56 -20.74 7.64 -3.52
CA ASN A 56 -19.89 7.97 -2.35
C ASN A 56 -19.31 6.73 -1.65
N ASN A 57 -19.90 5.57 -1.87
CA ASN A 57 -19.45 4.26 -1.40
C ASN A 57 -18.91 3.39 -2.55
N ASP A 58 -18.37 3.99 -3.58
CA ASP A 58 -17.73 3.23 -4.65
C ASP A 58 -16.47 2.49 -4.16
N LEU A 59 -16.31 1.24 -4.59
CA LEU A 59 -15.20 0.37 -4.24
C LEU A 59 -14.20 0.32 -5.40
N GLY A 60 -13.34 1.30 -5.46
CA GLY A 60 -12.26 1.41 -6.46
C GLY A 60 -10.94 1.70 -5.78
N GLY A 61 -9.87 1.73 -6.57
CA GLY A 61 -8.55 2.16 -6.13
C GLY A 61 -7.91 1.36 -4.98
N ILE A 62 -8.53 0.27 -4.53
CA ILE A 62 -8.18 -0.40 -3.26
C ILE A 62 -6.79 -1.03 -3.23
N GLY A 63 -6.11 -1.06 -4.35
CA GLY A 63 -4.76 -1.58 -4.48
C GLY A 63 -3.68 -0.51 -4.53
N SER A 64 -3.95 0.74 -4.16
CA SER A 64 -2.90 1.75 -3.98
C SER A 64 -1.93 1.31 -2.88
N SER A 65 -2.43 0.67 -1.81
CA SER A 65 -1.57 -0.06 -0.88
C SER A 65 -2.22 -1.31 -0.32
N LEU A 66 -1.38 -2.23 0.15
CA LEU A 66 -1.80 -3.50 0.74
C LEU A 66 -0.91 -3.83 1.95
N ALA A 67 -1.51 -4.24 3.07
CA ALA A 67 -0.82 -4.66 4.28
C ALA A 67 -1.40 -5.95 4.83
N TRP A 68 -0.56 -6.90 5.18
CA TRP A 68 -0.98 -8.09 5.93
C TRP A 68 -1.42 -7.72 7.35
N ALA A 69 -2.48 -8.33 7.82
CA ALA A 69 -3.05 -8.07 9.15
C ALA A 69 -3.23 -9.35 9.98
N GLY A 70 -2.57 -10.43 9.53
CA GLY A 70 -2.58 -11.75 10.17
C GLY A 70 -3.56 -12.73 9.50
N GLY A 71 -3.15 -14.00 9.39
CA GLY A 71 -3.95 -15.04 8.70
C GLY A 71 -4.23 -14.66 7.25
N SER A 72 -5.49 -14.75 6.83
CA SER A 72 -5.95 -14.29 5.50
C SER A 72 -6.44 -12.84 5.47
N THR A 73 -6.34 -12.11 6.59
CA THR A 73 -6.81 -10.72 6.68
C THR A 73 -5.76 -9.74 6.14
N PHE A 74 -6.20 -8.82 5.30
CA PHE A 74 -5.41 -7.73 4.77
C PHE A 74 -6.13 -6.39 4.95
N ILE A 75 -5.35 -5.31 5.06
CA ILE A 75 -5.82 -3.94 4.96
C ILE A 75 -5.37 -3.40 3.60
N ALA A 76 -6.26 -2.74 2.90
CA ALA A 76 -5.99 -2.11 1.61
C ALA A 76 -6.54 -0.68 1.62
N THR A 77 -5.81 0.25 1.02
CA THR A 77 -6.29 1.63 0.89
C THR A 77 -6.57 1.94 -0.57
N PRO A 78 -7.70 2.61 -0.86
CA PRO A 78 -7.75 3.45 -2.04
C PRO A 78 -6.90 4.71 -1.81
N ASP A 79 -6.46 5.33 -2.90
CA ASP A 79 -5.86 6.66 -2.91
C ASP A 79 -6.88 7.75 -2.48
N ARG A 80 -6.67 8.99 -2.93
CA ARG A 80 -7.60 10.12 -2.69
C ARG A 80 -9.02 9.90 -3.20
N GLY A 81 -9.27 8.84 -3.97
CA GLY A 81 -10.57 8.53 -4.57
C GLY A 81 -10.72 9.02 -6.01
N PRO A 82 -11.94 8.91 -6.58
CA PRO A 82 -12.14 9.17 -7.98
C PRO A 82 -11.90 10.64 -8.34
N ASN A 83 -11.28 10.86 -9.50
CA ASN A 83 -11.07 12.20 -10.04
C ASN A 83 -12.41 12.89 -10.36
N ALA A 84 -12.48 14.21 -10.13
CA ALA A 84 -13.68 15.01 -10.39
C ALA A 84 -13.93 15.22 -11.89
N VAL A 85 -12.87 15.34 -12.67
CA VAL A 85 -12.85 15.42 -14.14
C VAL A 85 -11.72 14.55 -14.67
N ALA A 86 -11.70 14.26 -15.97
CA ALA A 86 -10.52 13.62 -16.57
C ALA A 86 -9.27 14.48 -16.29
N TYR A 87 -8.14 13.83 -16.03
CA TYR A 87 -6.89 14.46 -15.60
C TYR A 87 -6.64 15.82 -16.31
N ASN A 88 -6.48 16.83 -15.51
CA ASN A 88 -6.24 18.20 -15.94
C ASN A 88 -5.21 18.84 -15.00
N GLY A 89 -3.98 19.03 -15.44
CA GLY A 89 -2.91 19.60 -14.64
C GLY A 89 -3.14 21.01 -14.10
N LEU A 90 -4.25 21.69 -14.48
CA LEU A 90 -4.64 22.99 -13.93
C LEU A 90 -5.45 22.87 -12.64
N VAL A 91 -6.10 21.73 -12.43
CA VAL A 91 -6.93 21.46 -11.25
C VAL A 91 -6.47 20.09 -10.79
N ASP A 92 -6.14 19.93 -9.53
CA ASP A 92 -5.77 18.63 -8.98
C ASP A 92 -7.06 17.83 -8.71
N ASP A 93 -7.74 17.53 -9.69
CA ASP A 93 -8.99 16.88 -10.09
C ASP A 93 -9.65 15.90 -9.12
N THR A 94 -9.76 16.23 -7.82
CA THR A 94 -10.20 15.29 -6.81
C THR A 94 -11.59 15.59 -6.27
N THR A 95 -12.32 14.54 -5.90
CA THR A 95 -13.66 14.62 -5.32
C THR A 95 -13.62 14.69 -3.80
N SER A 96 -14.78 14.92 -3.17
CA SER A 96 -14.94 14.86 -1.71
C SER A 96 -15.04 13.44 -1.18
N TYR A 97 -14.41 12.46 -1.85
CA TYR A 97 -14.34 11.08 -1.39
C TYR A 97 -13.74 11.02 0.01
N VAL A 98 -14.48 10.45 0.96
CA VAL A 98 -14.01 10.34 2.35
C VAL A 98 -12.94 9.26 2.40
N SER A 99 -11.73 9.65 2.78
CA SER A 99 -10.58 8.73 2.87
C SER A 99 -10.88 7.57 3.81
N ARG A 100 -10.49 6.36 3.43
CA ARG A 100 -10.84 5.11 4.12
C ARG A 100 -9.80 4.02 3.88
N PHE A 101 -9.89 2.95 4.64
CA PHE A 101 -9.26 1.68 4.29
C PHE A 101 -10.30 0.56 4.28
N GLN A 102 -9.99 -0.46 3.50
CA GLN A 102 -10.78 -1.67 3.37
C GLN A 102 -10.14 -2.79 4.17
N THR A 103 -10.94 -3.62 4.83
CA THR A 103 -10.47 -4.89 5.41
C THR A 103 -10.91 -6.01 4.50
N LEU A 104 -9.96 -6.79 4.03
CA LEU A 104 -10.17 -7.87 3.07
C LEU A 104 -9.85 -9.21 3.72
N ASP A 105 -10.58 -10.24 3.32
CA ASP A 105 -10.16 -11.63 3.45
C ASP A 105 -9.63 -12.10 2.09
N LEU A 106 -8.33 -12.41 2.02
CA LEU A 106 -7.64 -12.92 0.84
C LEU A 106 -7.27 -14.38 1.06
N ALA A 107 -8.26 -15.22 1.27
CA ALA A 107 -8.09 -16.63 1.58
C ALA A 107 -7.50 -17.41 0.38
N LEU A 108 -6.42 -18.12 0.63
CA LEU A 108 -5.82 -19.09 -0.30
C LEU A 108 -6.29 -20.50 0.06
N THR A 109 -6.83 -21.22 -0.93
CA THR A 109 -7.18 -22.63 -0.80
C THR A 109 -6.43 -23.43 -1.85
N ALA A 110 -5.85 -24.57 -1.45
CA ALA A 110 -5.11 -25.42 -2.39
C ALA A 110 -6.01 -25.86 -3.55
N ASN A 111 -5.51 -25.70 -4.78
CA ASN A 111 -6.23 -26.15 -5.96
C ASN A 111 -5.99 -27.66 -6.18
N THR A 112 -7.02 -28.45 -5.98
CA THR A 112 -6.97 -29.91 -6.13
C THR A 112 -7.46 -30.40 -7.51
N SER A 113 -7.77 -29.50 -8.44
CA SER A 113 -8.30 -29.87 -9.77
C SER A 113 -7.28 -30.54 -10.70
N GLY A 114 -5.96 -30.43 -10.36
CA GLY A 114 -4.88 -30.95 -11.17
C GLY A 114 -4.53 -30.08 -12.39
N SER A 115 -5.14 -28.91 -12.52
CA SER A 115 -4.89 -27.93 -13.60
C SER A 115 -4.95 -26.50 -13.08
N GLY A 116 -4.30 -25.55 -13.76
CA GLY A 116 -4.25 -24.14 -13.37
C GLY A 116 -3.20 -23.83 -12.29
N LEU A 117 -3.38 -22.74 -11.56
CA LEU A 117 -2.48 -22.29 -10.50
C LEU A 117 -2.58 -23.18 -9.27
N ALA A 118 -1.55 -23.21 -8.44
CA ALA A 118 -1.45 -24.07 -7.26
C ALA A 118 -2.51 -23.79 -6.19
N TYR A 119 -3.01 -22.55 -6.14
CA TYR A 119 -4.03 -22.12 -5.21
C TYR A 119 -5.16 -21.37 -5.92
N ASN A 120 -6.34 -21.39 -5.30
CA ASN A 120 -7.46 -20.49 -5.60
C ASN A 120 -7.42 -19.34 -4.61
N LEU A 121 -7.57 -18.11 -5.09
CA LEU A 121 -7.71 -16.90 -4.27
C LEU A 121 -9.17 -16.43 -4.36
N THR A 122 -9.79 -16.22 -3.19
CA THR A 122 -11.17 -15.71 -3.09
C THR A 122 -11.17 -14.41 -2.31
N PRO A 123 -10.98 -13.26 -2.96
CA PRO A 123 -11.03 -11.96 -2.28
C PRO A 123 -12.44 -11.66 -1.77
N THR A 124 -12.56 -11.21 -0.52
CA THR A 124 -13.82 -10.80 0.09
C THR A 124 -13.64 -9.53 0.89
N LEU A 125 -14.49 -8.52 0.67
CA LEU A 125 -14.53 -7.31 1.49
C LEU A 125 -15.29 -7.63 2.78
N THR A 126 -14.64 -7.41 3.94
CA THR A 126 -15.21 -7.72 5.26
C THR A 126 -15.58 -6.48 6.07
N ALA A 127 -14.89 -5.34 5.84
CA ALA A 127 -15.23 -4.06 6.46
C ALA A 127 -14.66 -2.88 5.67
N THR A 128 -15.26 -1.71 5.84
CA THR A 128 -14.77 -0.40 5.39
C THR A 128 -14.68 0.52 6.59
N THR A 129 -13.52 1.16 6.82
CA THR A 129 -13.29 2.07 7.94
C THR A 129 -12.94 3.45 7.42
N LEU A 130 -13.75 4.46 7.75
CA LEU A 130 -13.54 5.86 7.34
C LEU A 130 -12.49 6.53 8.23
N LEU A 131 -11.59 7.29 7.63
CA LEU A 131 -10.52 7.99 8.34
C LEU A 131 -10.97 9.35 8.86
N SER A 132 -10.72 9.61 10.14
CA SER A 132 -11.24 10.78 10.84
C SER A 132 -10.27 11.29 11.90
N SER A 133 -10.58 12.48 12.45
CA SER A 133 -9.84 13.10 13.54
C SER A 133 -10.82 13.70 14.55
N THR A 134 -10.50 13.56 15.84
CA THR A 134 -11.17 14.31 16.91
C THR A 134 -10.62 15.73 17.05
N THR A 135 -9.40 15.98 16.56
CA THR A 135 -8.89 17.34 16.39
C THR A 135 -9.56 17.95 15.15
N PRO A 136 -10.06 19.19 15.23
CA PRO A 136 -10.65 19.87 14.09
C PRO A 136 -9.71 19.89 12.89
N LEU A 137 -10.25 19.56 11.71
CA LEU A 137 -9.55 19.63 10.46
C LEU A 137 -9.89 20.92 9.71
N THR A 138 -8.96 21.40 8.90
CA THR A 138 -9.14 22.57 8.04
C THR A 138 -9.60 22.14 6.66
N TYR A 139 -10.82 22.51 6.33
CA TYR A 139 -11.39 22.32 5.00
C TYR A 139 -11.20 23.59 4.16
N GLY A 140 -10.87 23.41 2.88
CA GLY A 140 -10.62 24.52 1.98
C GLY A 140 -11.88 25.36 1.69
N SER A 141 -11.66 26.59 1.25
CA SER A 141 -12.72 27.51 0.84
C SER A 141 -13.02 27.49 -0.66
N GLY A 142 -12.21 26.81 -1.46
CA GLY A 142 -12.34 26.68 -2.90
C GLY A 142 -12.12 27.96 -3.72
N ALA A 143 -11.74 29.03 -3.07
CA ALA A 143 -11.60 30.33 -3.72
C ALA A 143 -10.63 30.28 -4.91
N GLY A 144 -11.16 30.49 -6.12
CA GLY A 144 -10.37 30.65 -7.33
C GLY A 144 -9.95 29.36 -8.04
N LEU A 145 -10.42 28.18 -7.62
CA LEU A 145 -9.98 26.89 -8.16
C LEU A 145 -10.88 26.34 -9.29
N GLY A 146 -11.94 27.03 -9.64
CA GLY A 146 -12.90 26.60 -10.67
C GLY A 146 -14.03 25.73 -10.12
N ASN A 147 -14.68 24.99 -11.00
CA ASN A 147 -15.81 24.15 -10.68
C ASN A 147 -15.51 22.70 -11.05
N GLN A 148 -16.14 21.79 -10.33
CA GLN A 148 -16.24 20.39 -10.70
C GLN A 148 -17.11 20.19 -11.93
N ILE A 149 -17.15 18.95 -12.47
CA ILE A 149 -17.90 18.62 -13.68
C ILE A 149 -19.41 18.91 -13.55
N ASN A 150 -19.97 18.84 -12.36
CA ASN A 150 -21.37 19.14 -12.08
C ASN A 150 -21.65 20.63 -11.79
N GLY A 151 -20.63 21.49 -11.93
CA GLY A 151 -20.73 22.94 -11.68
C GLY A 151 -20.53 23.34 -10.21
N THR A 152 -20.30 22.42 -9.29
CA THR A 152 -20.01 22.75 -7.88
C THR A 152 -18.63 23.41 -7.76
N PRO A 153 -18.52 24.57 -7.10
CA PRO A 153 -17.22 25.18 -6.85
C PRO A 153 -16.30 24.26 -6.06
N LEU A 154 -15.05 24.11 -6.48
CA LEU A 154 -14.02 23.41 -5.72
C LEU A 154 -13.85 24.03 -4.34
N GLY A 155 -13.53 23.23 -3.34
CA GLY A 155 -13.36 23.69 -1.95
C GLY A 155 -14.66 23.99 -1.22
N SER A 156 -15.79 23.47 -1.68
CA SER A 156 -17.12 23.80 -1.15
C SER A 156 -17.44 23.19 0.22
N GLY A 157 -16.49 22.60 0.93
CA GLY A 157 -16.76 22.39 2.33
C GLY A 157 -16.39 21.02 2.94
N ALA A 158 -16.73 20.90 4.20
CA ALA A 158 -16.57 19.71 5.02
C ALA A 158 -17.58 18.62 4.62
N PRO A 159 -17.24 17.33 4.75
CA PRO A 159 -18.19 16.24 4.56
C PRO A 159 -19.44 16.39 5.43
N SER A 160 -20.61 16.07 4.88
CA SER A 160 -21.90 16.17 5.61
C SER A 160 -22.00 15.22 6.82
N ILE A 161 -21.14 14.21 6.88
CA ILE A 161 -21.05 13.25 7.99
C ILE A 161 -20.21 13.77 9.17
N ASN A 162 -19.57 14.94 9.05
CA ASN A 162 -18.87 15.56 10.17
C ASN A 162 -19.81 15.85 11.33
N THR A 163 -19.30 15.71 12.55
CA THR A 163 -20.00 16.05 13.78
C THR A 163 -19.22 17.10 14.56
N ALA A 164 -19.73 17.58 15.67
CA ALA A 164 -19.02 18.52 16.55
C ALA A 164 -17.70 17.93 17.12
N SER A 165 -17.58 16.61 17.16
CA SER A 165 -16.43 15.90 17.77
C SER A 165 -15.67 15.01 16.80
N LEU A 166 -16.07 14.92 15.54
CA LEU A 166 -15.46 14.03 14.56
C LEU A 166 -15.42 14.67 13.18
N ASN A 167 -14.23 14.77 12.63
CA ASN A 167 -13.94 15.39 11.34
C ASN A 167 -13.33 14.35 10.42
N TYR A 168 -13.86 14.18 9.20
CA TYR A 168 -13.37 13.18 8.25
C TYR A 168 -12.39 13.77 7.25
N PHE A 169 -11.34 13.04 6.94
CA PHE A 169 -10.43 13.35 5.85
C PHE A 169 -11.10 13.08 4.50
N THR A 170 -10.69 13.82 3.50
CA THR A 170 -11.16 13.65 2.12
C THR A 170 -10.01 13.68 1.13
N GLY A 171 -10.20 13.08 -0.02
CA GLY A 171 -9.24 13.13 -1.12
C GLY A 171 -9.12 14.50 -1.82
N ARG A 172 -9.91 15.50 -1.42
CA ARG A 172 -9.87 16.82 -2.06
C ARG A 172 -8.55 17.53 -1.87
N SER A 173 -7.83 17.77 -2.95
CA SER A 173 -6.55 18.46 -2.98
C SER A 173 -6.59 19.88 -2.39
N ASP A 174 -7.75 20.54 -2.45
CA ASP A 174 -7.97 21.92 -1.98
C ASP A 174 -8.41 22.04 -0.51
N ASN A 175 -8.56 20.92 0.22
CA ASN A 175 -8.93 20.93 1.65
C ASN A 175 -7.73 21.22 2.54
N PHE A 176 -7.20 22.43 2.45
CA PHE A 176 -6.11 22.95 3.27
C PHE A 176 -6.25 24.45 3.50
N ASN A 177 -5.49 25.00 4.46
CA ASN A 177 -5.36 26.43 4.68
C ASN A 177 -4.06 26.95 4.03
N PRO A 178 -4.12 27.75 2.97
CA PRO A 178 -2.92 28.29 2.32
C PRO A 178 -2.10 29.23 3.20
N GLY A 179 -2.65 29.69 4.31
CA GLY A 179 -1.94 30.51 5.30
C GLY A 179 -1.13 29.70 6.32
N LEU A 180 -1.19 28.35 6.25
CA LEU A 180 -0.44 27.45 7.14
C LEU A 180 0.60 26.65 6.32
N PRO A 181 1.70 26.22 6.95
CA PRO A 181 2.70 25.38 6.29
C PRO A 181 2.09 24.07 5.74
N SER A 182 2.68 23.52 4.68
CA SER A 182 2.30 22.21 4.14
C SER A 182 2.51 21.07 5.16
N SER A 183 3.37 21.28 6.15
CA SER A 183 3.60 20.39 7.29
C SER A 183 2.53 20.47 8.39
N ASN A 184 1.42 21.19 8.17
CA ASN A 184 0.29 21.18 9.13
C ASN A 184 -0.54 19.90 8.98
N PRO A 185 -0.51 18.98 9.97
CA PRO A 185 -1.20 17.69 9.88
C PRO A 185 -2.73 17.79 10.08
N ASN A 186 -3.27 19.01 10.24
CA ASN A 186 -4.70 19.25 10.41
C ASN A 186 -5.36 19.77 9.12
N ASN A 187 -4.67 19.75 8.00
CA ASN A 187 -5.33 19.88 6.70
C ASN A 187 -6.25 18.68 6.49
N ALA A 188 -7.45 18.93 5.94
CA ALA A 188 -8.45 17.87 5.79
C ALA A 188 -8.20 16.98 4.56
N ARG A 189 -7.32 17.39 3.65
CA ARG A 189 -6.92 16.59 2.49
C ARG A 189 -6.04 15.42 2.93
N LEU A 190 -6.29 14.27 2.35
CA LEU A 190 -5.48 13.07 2.56
C LEU A 190 -5.49 12.24 1.28
N ASP A 191 -4.31 11.92 0.82
CA ASP A 191 -4.05 11.02 -0.31
C ASP A 191 -3.32 9.78 0.23
N PRO A 192 -4.06 8.74 0.65
CA PRO A 192 -3.48 7.55 1.25
C PRO A 192 -2.77 6.71 0.19
N GLU A 193 -1.45 6.50 0.32
CA GLU A 193 -0.70 5.71 -0.65
C GLU A 193 -0.02 4.48 -0.03
N GLY A 194 0.49 4.58 1.19
CA GLY A 194 1.07 3.44 1.90
C GLY A 194 0.28 3.11 3.16
N VAL A 195 0.03 1.82 3.42
CA VAL A 195 -0.61 1.36 4.66
C VAL A 195 0.20 0.25 5.32
N ARG A 196 0.35 0.28 6.66
CA ARG A 196 0.93 -0.83 7.43
C ARG A 196 0.19 -0.99 8.76
N VAL A 197 0.13 -2.22 9.25
CA VAL A 197 -0.51 -2.56 10.52
C VAL A 197 0.53 -2.48 11.64
N SER A 198 0.16 -1.94 12.80
CA SER A 198 1.05 -1.90 13.97
C SER A 198 1.27 -3.32 14.55
N ALA A 199 2.39 -3.54 15.21
CA ALA A 199 2.71 -4.84 15.81
C ALA A 199 1.68 -5.33 16.85
N ASP A 200 0.96 -4.41 17.51
CA ASP A 200 -0.12 -4.77 18.42
C ASP A 200 -1.46 -5.04 17.69
N GLY A 201 -1.51 -4.89 16.36
CA GLY A 201 -2.66 -5.11 15.52
C GLY A 201 -3.79 -4.07 15.66
N ARG A 202 -3.64 -3.05 16.52
CA ARG A 202 -4.71 -2.14 16.92
C ARG A 202 -4.76 -0.86 16.14
N SER A 203 -3.71 -0.52 15.42
CA SER A 203 -3.65 0.67 14.59
C SER A 203 -3.11 0.37 13.19
N VAL A 204 -3.32 1.32 12.29
CA VAL A 204 -2.74 1.35 10.96
C VAL A 204 -1.95 2.64 10.79
N PHE A 205 -0.80 2.55 10.12
CA PHE A 205 -0.02 3.69 9.66
C PHE A 205 -0.37 3.92 8.20
N VAL A 206 -0.57 5.18 7.83
CA VAL A 206 -0.95 5.60 6.47
C VAL A 206 -0.05 6.75 6.04
N SER A 207 0.65 6.62 4.92
CA SER A 207 1.38 7.74 4.31
C SER A 207 0.42 8.66 3.58
N ASP A 208 0.80 9.94 3.49
CA ASP A 208 0.03 10.97 2.81
C ASP A 208 0.85 11.56 1.65
N GLU A 209 0.36 11.42 0.43
CA GLU A 209 1.00 11.99 -0.74
C GLU A 209 0.88 13.52 -0.78
N TYR A 210 -0.18 14.08 -0.20
CA TYR A 210 -0.36 15.54 -0.13
C TYR A 210 0.56 16.22 0.86
N GLY A 211 0.84 15.60 1.98
CA GLY A 211 1.57 16.21 3.07
C GLY A 211 2.82 15.43 3.52
N PRO A 212 3.80 16.11 4.16
CA PRO A 212 4.99 15.44 4.65
C PRO A 212 4.73 14.77 6.01
N TYR A 213 3.81 13.80 6.05
CA TYR A 213 3.53 13.04 7.27
C TYR A 213 3.14 11.59 6.97
N VAL A 214 3.28 10.75 8.02
CA VAL A 214 2.59 9.48 8.16
C VAL A 214 1.62 9.62 9.32
N TYR A 215 0.37 9.23 9.10
CA TYR A 215 -0.64 9.20 10.14
C TYR A 215 -0.74 7.82 10.78
N GLN A 216 -1.09 7.80 12.07
CA GLN A 216 -1.50 6.58 12.76
C GLN A 216 -2.99 6.69 13.11
N PHE A 217 -3.77 5.71 12.66
CA PHE A 217 -5.20 5.62 12.93
C PHE A 217 -5.52 4.39 13.77
N ASN A 218 -6.52 4.49 14.63
CA ASN A 218 -7.10 3.33 15.30
C ASN A 218 -7.77 2.42 14.26
N ARG A 219 -7.37 1.16 14.21
CA ARG A 219 -7.85 0.22 13.20
C ARG A 219 -9.37 -0.06 13.29
N ALA A 220 -9.94 -0.04 14.50
CA ALA A 220 -11.35 -0.34 14.70
C ALA A 220 -12.27 0.85 14.41
N THR A 221 -11.78 2.10 14.59
CA THR A 221 -12.62 3.31 14.53
C THR A 221 -12.23 4.27 13.40
N GLY A 222 -11.05 4.12 12.80
CA GLY A 222 -10.50 5.07 11.82
C GLY A 222 -10.11 6.42 12.40
N GLN A 223 -10.12 6.59 13.71
CA GLN A 223 -9.74 7.85 14.33
C GLN A 223 -8.23 8.01 14.38
N ARG A 224 -7.73 9.18 13.95
CA ARG A 224 -6.31 9.52 14.04
C ARG A 224 -5.86 9.55 15.51
N ILE A 225 -4.77 8.82 15.78
CA ILE A 225 -4.14 8.71 17.09
C ILE A 225 -2.89 9.59 17.15
N ALA A 226 -2.10 9.58 16.07
CA ALA A 226 -0.85 10.31 15.96
C ALA A 226 -0.58 10.75 14.52
N SER A 227 0.40 11.65 14.37
CA SER A 227 1.01 12.02 13.10
C SER A 227 2.52 12.12 13.27
N PHE A 228 3.26 11.55 12.35
CA PHE A 228 4.73 11.58 12.31
C PHE A 228 5.13 12.56 11.21
N ALA A 229 5.80 13.65 11.60
CA ALA A 229 6.31 14.62 10.64
C ALA A 229 7.50 14.03 9.88
N LEU A 230 7.50 14.17 8.57
CA LEU A 230 8.64 13.82 7.72
C LEU A 230 9.67 14.95 7.71
N PRO A 231 10.91 14.71 7.21
CA PRO A 231 11.93 15.74 7.08
C PRO A 231 11.43 16.99 6.35
N ALA A 232 11.82 18.17 6.82
CA ALA A 232 11.30 19.46 6.32
C ALA A 232 11.60 19.70 4.83
N ASN A 233 12.64 19.06 4.28
CA ASN A 233 12.99 19.14 2.86
C ASN A 233 11.99 18.44 1.93
N LEU A 234 11.06 17.62 2.47
CA LEU A 234 9.97 17.02 1.71
C LEU A 234 8.75 17.95 1.59
N ALA A 235 8.68 18.98 2.45
CA ALA A 235 7.58 19.93 2.46
C ALA A 235 7.68 20.94 1.31
N VAL A 236 6.54 21.30 0.71
CA VAL A 236 6.46 22.40 -0.24
C VAL A 236 6.31 23.73 0.50
N THR A 237 6.87 24.80 -0.09
CA THR A 237 6.78 26.15 0.48
C THR A 237 5.50 26.84 0.05
N ASN A 238 5.11 26.66 -1.22
CA ASN A 238 3.92 27.29 -1.82
C ASN A 238 2.89 26.21 -2.13
N LEU A 239 1.88 26.11 -1.27
CA LEU A 239 0.76 25.20 -1.45
C LEU A 239 -0.15 25.69 -2.57
N SER A 240 -0.59 24.78 -3.42
CA SER A 240 -1.68 25.00 -4.37
C SER A 240 -2.52 23.73 -4.48
N ALA A 241 -3.82 23.92 -4.71
CA ALA A 241 -4.71 22.83 -5.13
C ALA A 241 -4.57 22.51 -6.62
N GLN A 242 -3.77 23.27 -7.35
CA GLN A 242 -3.45 23.07 -8.77
C GLN A 242 -2.01 22.56 -8.86
N GLY A 243 -1.82 21.32 -9.30
CA GLY A 243 -0.52 20.67 -9.33
C GLY A 243 0.51 21.43 -10.17
N ASN A 244 0.14 21.95 -11.35
CA ASN A 244 1.02 22.74 -12.18
C ASN A 244 1.43 24.09 -11.55
N VAL A 245 0.55 24.72 -10.76
CA VAL A 245 0.87 25.96 -10.03
C VAL A 245 1.79 25.67 -8.87
N GLU A 246 1.56 24.58 -8.14
CA GLU A 246 2.43 24.14 -7.06
C GLU A 246 3.84 23.85 -7.58
N ILE A 247 3.97 23.07 -8.67
CA ILE A 247 5.27 22.75 -9.29
C ILE A 247 5.97 24.06 -9.75
N ALA A 248 5.26 24.95 -10.42
CA ALA A 248 5.88 26.19 -10.94
C ALA A 248 6.38 27.13 -9.84
N ASN A 249 5.80 27.08 -8.64
CA ASN A 249 6.12 27.98 -7.53
C ASN A 249 7.07 27.35 -6.49
N ASN A 250 7.40 26.06 -6.60
CA ASN A 250 8.31 25.39 -5.69
C ASN A 250 9.61 25.00 -6.38
N THR A 251 10.71 25.05 -5.64
CA THR A 251 12.04 24.55 -6.02
C THR A 251 12.55 23.53 -5.02
N THR A 252 11.76 23.21 -4.02
CA THR A 252 12.06 22.26 -2.95
C THR A 252 10.78 21.55 -2.53
N GLY A 253 10.94 20.35 -1.99
CA GLY A 253 9.85 19.51 -1.54
C GLY A 253 9.41 18.48 -2.59
N ARG A 254 8.31 17.80 -2.30
CA ARG A 254 7.74 16.83 -3.22
C ARG A 254 7.25 17.49 -4.52
N VAL A 255 7.28 16.77 -5.60
CA VAL A 255 6.51 17.13 -6.80
C VAL A 255 5.02 16.86 -6.51
N ALA A 256 4.13 17.72 -7.00
CA ALA A 256 2.69 17.54 -6.82
C ALA A 256 2.25 16.17 -7.35
N ASN A 257 1.41 15.48 -6.59
CA ASN A 257 0.94 14.12 -6.87
C ASN A 257 2.09 13.11 -7.05
N LYS A 258 3.17 13.26 -6.28
CA LYS A 258 4.35 12.37 -6.25
C LYS A 258 5.03 12.44 -4.89
N GLY A 259 4.25 12.30 -3.82
CA GLY A 259 4.69 12.34 -2.45
C GLY A 259 5.24 11.00 -1.94
N MET A 260 4.90 10.64 -0.70
CA MET A 260 5.30 9.36 -0.11
C MET A 260 4.32 8.26 -0.53
N GLU A 261 4.69 7.52 -1.55
CA GLU A 261 3.88 6.50 -2.21
C GLU A 261 3.83 5.21 -1.40
N GLY A 262 4.99 4.65 -1.07
CA GLY A 262 5.07 3.37 -0.38
C GLY A 262 5.45 3.51 1.09
N LEU A 263 5.00 2.54 1.90
CA LEU A 263 5.29 2.46 3.33
C LEU A 263 5.55 1.01 3.74
N ALA A 264 6.66 0.74 4.43
CA ALA A 264 6.95 -0.51 5.11
C ALA A 264 6.97 -0.31 6.63
N ILE A 265 6.83 -1.41 7.37
CA ILE A 265 7.15 -1.48 8.79
C ILE A 265 8.11 -2.63 9.01
N THR A 266 9.14 -2.43 9.84
CA THR A 266 10.06 -3.52 10.18
C THR A 266 9.34 -4.63 10.95
N PRO A 267 9.73 -5.92 10.80
CA PRO A 267 9.09 -7.05 11.48
C PRO A 267 8.98 -6.90 12.99
N ASP A 268 9.94 -6.21 13.62
CA ASP A 268 9.91 -5.91 15.06
C ASP A 268 8.91 -4.79 15.44
N GLY A 269 8.27 -4.17 14.44
CA GLY A 269 7.25 -3.14 14.60
C GLY A 269 7.74 -1.79 15.13
N LYS A 270 9.06 -1.50 15.04
CA LYS A 270 9.63 -0.28 15.64
C LYS A 270 9.93 0.83 14.65
N THR A 271 10.14 0.50 13.39
CA THR A 271 10.54 1.48 12.37
C THR A 271 9.59 1.43 11.18
N LEU A 272 9.08 2.58 10.78
CA LEU A 272 8.45 2.75 9.48
C LEU A 272 9.51 3.14 8.45
N VAL A 273 9.33 2.66 7.23
CA VAL A 273 10.22 2.97 6.11
C VAL A 273 9.35 3.41 4.94
N GLY A 274 9.34 4.71 4.68
CA GLY A 274 8.59 5.28 3.56
C GLY A 274 9.49 5.52 2.34
N ILE A 275 8.91 5.48 1.15
CA ILE A 275 9.60 5.79 -0.10
C ILE A 275 8.79 6.80 -0.90
N MET A 276 9.48 7.81 -1.47
CA MET A 276 8.84 8.80 -2.34
C MET A 276 8.57 8.19 -3.72
N GLN A 277 7.50 8.61 -4.39
CA GLN A 277 7.20 8.16 -5.76
C GLN A 277 8.26 8.64 -6.75
N ALA A 278 8.68 9.90 -6.61
CA ALA A 278 9.56 10.58 -7.54
C ALA A 278 10.67 11.37 -6.82
N PRO A 279 11.70 11.84 -7.56
CA PRO A 279 12.65 12.78 -7.01
C PRO A 279 11.98 14.05 -6.48
N LEU A 280 12.51 14.60 -5.37
CA LEU A 280 12.12 15.94 -4.93
C LEU A 280 12.55 17.01 -5.96
N GLU A 281 11.92 18.19 -5.91
CA GLU A 281 12.24 19.30 -6.81
C GLU A 281 13.73 19.71 -6.78
N GLN A 282 14.37 19.62 -5.62
CA GLN A 282 15.79 19.93 -5.43
C GLN A 282 16.74 18.78 -5.76
N ASP A 283 16.23 17.57 -6.05
CA ASP A 283 17.07 16.39 -6.26
C ASP A 283 17.31 16.14 -7.76
N ALA A 284 18.42 15.49 -8.06
CA ALA A 284 18.72 15.11 -9.43
C ALA A 284 17.73 14.05 -9.93
N LYS A 285 17.42 14.07 -11.23
CA LYS A 285 16.53 13.12 -11.88
C LYS A 285 16.88 11.68 -11.51
N LYS A 286 15.87 10.86 -11.25
CA LYS A 286 15.95 9.45 -10.85
C LYS A 286 16.50 9.20 -9.42
N ASN A 287 16.82 10.23 -8.62
CA ASN A 287 17.19 10.05 -7.23
C ASN A 287 15.93 10.19 -6.35
N ILE A 288 15.49 9.10 -5.78
CA ILE A 288 14.32 9.02 -4.90
C ILE A 288 14.79 8.91 -3.47
N ARG A 289 14.00 9.40 -2.52
CA ARG A 289 14.30 9.32 -1.10
C ARG A 289 13.51 8.19 -0.43
N ILE A 290 14.21 7.46 0.43
CA ILE A 290 13.66 6.58 1.45
C ILE A 290 13.78 7.32 2.78
N VAL A 291 12.75 7.26 3.60
CA VAL A 291 12.71 7.88 4.93
C VAL A 291 12.41 6.80 5.96
N THR A 292 13.30 6.62 6.93
CA THR A 292 12.99 5.80 8.11
C THR A 292 12.44 6.67 9.23
N ILE A 293 11.49 6.14 10.00
CA ILE A 293 10.84 6.81 11.13
C ILE A 293 10.86 5.86 12.32
N ASP A 294 11.54 6.21 13.38
CA ASP A 294 11.43 5.51 14.66
C ASP A 294 10.06 5.81 15.27
N ILE A 295 9.23 4.78 15.44
CA ILE A 295 7.83 4.94 15.88
C ILE A 295 7.73 5.49 17.30
N ALA A 296 8.69 5.16 18.17
CA ALA A 296 8.66 5.59 19.56
C ALA A 296 9.06 7.05 19.75
N THR A 297 9.98 7.55 18.93
CA THR A 297 10.57 8.90 19.10
C THR A 297 10.17 9.88 17.99
N GLY A 298 9.73 9.38 16.84
CA GLY A 298 9.50 10.17 15.64
C GLY A 298 10.79 10.62 14.94
N ALA A 299 11.95 10.12 15.35
CA ALA A 299 13.23 10.44 14.70
C ALA A 299 13.28 9.89 13.27
N THR A 300 13.84 10.67 12.35
CA THR A 300 13.90 10.31 10.92
C THR A 300 15.33 10.32 10.39
N HIS A 301 15.58 9.41 9.44
CA HIS A 301 16.79 9.41 8.62
C HIS A 301 16.42 9.26 7.14
N GLU A 302 17.27 9.74 6.24
CA GLU A 302 17.01 9.68 4.81
C GLU A 302 18.07 8.86 4.08
N TYR A 303 17.66 8.06 3.09
CA TYR A 303 18.54 7.26 2.23
C TYR A 303 18.16 7.46 0.77
N GLY A 304 19.16 7.31 -0.12
CA GLY A 304 18.94 7.47 -1.56
C GLY A 304 18.54 6.15 -2.23
N TYR A 305 17.61 6.22 -3.15
CA TYR A 305 17.26 5.15 -4.09
C TYR A 305 17.37 5.69 -5.52
N LYS A 306 17.86 4.89 -6.46
CA LYS A 306 18.01 5.32 -7.84
C LYS A 306 17.14 4.49 -8.77
N LEU A 307 16.19 5.15 -9.45
CA LEU A 307 15.41 4.53 -10.52
C LEU A 307 16.32 4.05 -11.66
N THR A 308 16.05 2.86 -12.17
CA THR A 308 16.74 2.28 -13.32
C THR A 308 15.84 2.07 -14.51
N THR A 309 14.73 1.40 -14.34
CA THR A 309 13.83 0.96 -15.40
C THR A 309 12.49 1.68 -15.38
N GLY A 310 11.91 1.90 -14.20
CA GLY A 310 10.62 2.56 -14.02
C GLY A 310 10.66 4.08 -14.19
N SER A 311 9.49 4.68 -14.18
CA SER A 311 9.29 6.14 -14.11
C SER A 311 9.04 6.63 -12.69
N GLY A 312 8.66 5.73 -11.77
CA GLY A 312 8.42 5.97 -10.36
C GLY A 312 8.50 4.69 -9.53
N VAL A 313 8.31 4.87 -8.25
CA VAL A 313 8.16 3.80 -7.25
C VAL A 313 6.75 3.85 -6.73
N SER A 314 6.10 2.71 -6.49
CA SER A 314 4.75 2.68 -5.92
C SER A 314 4.67 2.01 -4.55
N GLU A 315 5.57 1.09 -4.20
CA GLU A 315 5.47 0.45 -2.89
C GLU A 315 6.84 0.04 -2.37
N ILE A 316 6.93 -0.10 -1.05
CA ILE A 316 8.05 -0.71 -0.34
C ILE A 316 7.49 -1.66 0.73
N THR A 317 8.01 -2.89 0.83
CA THR A 317 7.62 -3.83 1.87
C THR A 317 8.84 -4.51 2.48
N ALA A 318 8.80 -4.82 3.79
CA ALA A 318 9.94 -5.38 4.50
C ALA A 318 10.11 -6.88 4.21
N ILE A 319 11.34 -7.31 3.90
CA ILE A 319 11.73 -8.72 3.94
C ILE A 319 12.17 -9.08 5.37
N ASN A 320 12.92 -8.17 6.00
CA ASN A 320 13.39 -8.25 7.38
C ASN A 320 13.66 -6.83 7.91
N ASP A 321 14.33 -6.67 9.05
CA ASP A 321 14.53 -5.38 9.71
C ASP A 321 15.38 -4.38 8.91
N HIS A 322 16.09 -4.80 7.87
CA HIS A 322 16.95 -3.92 7.07
C HIS A 322 16.89 -4.14 5.56
N GLN A 323 16.24 -5.21 5.08
CA GLN A 323 16.07 -5.51 3.66
C GLN A 323 14.62 -5.35 3.24
N PHE A 324 14.39 -4.75 2.08
CA PHE A 324 13.07 -4.38 1.59
C PHE A 324 12.92 -4.71 0.10
N LEU A 325 11.70 -5.06 -0.32
CA LEU A 325 11.30 -5.05 -1.72
C LEU A 325 10.76 -3.67 -2.07
N VAL A 326 11.18 -3.14 -3.21
CA VAL A 326 10.72 -1.88 -3.78
C VAL A 326 10.13 -2.14 -5.16
N ASP A 327 8.91 -1.67 -5.43
CA ASP A 327 8.29 -1.74 -6.74
C ASP A 327 8.66 -0.53 -7.60
N GLU A 328 9.43 -0.77 -8.68
CA GLU A 328 9.62 0.19 -9.76
C GLU A 328 8.62 -0.09 -10.86
N ARG A 329 7.80 0.87 -11.20
CA ARG A 329 6.86 0.76 -12.31
C ARG A 329 6.90 1.95 -13.26
N ASP A 330 6.35 1.75 -14.45
CA ASP A 330 5.87 2.80 -15.33
C ASP A 330 4.35 2.95 -15.26
N GLY A 331 3.79 3.90 -16.01
CA GLY A 331 2.35 4.11 -16.13
C GLY A 331 1.69 3.28 -17.23
N SER A 332 2.43 2.39 -17.91
CA SER A 332 1.91 1.61 -19.05
C SER A 332 1.11 0.40 -18.60
N GLY A 333 0.04 0.07 -19.31
CA GLY A 333 -0.81 -1.10 -19.06
C GLY A 333 -2.29 -0.85 -19.22
N LEU A 334 -3.10 -1.83 -18.80
CA LEU A 334 -4.56 -1.73 -18.80
C LEU A 334 -5.00 -0.52 -17.95
N GLY A 335 -5.87 0.30 -18.51
CA GLY A 335 -6.29 1.56 -17.91
C GLY A 335 -5.64 2.78 -18.57
N ASN A 336 -4.41 2.66 -19.07
CA ASN A 336 -3.72 3.73 -19.80
C ASN A 336 -3.76 3.58 -21.34
N GLY A 337 -4.44 2.55 -21.85
CA GLY A 337 -4.62 2.32 -23.30
C GLY A 337 -3.41 1.74 -24.03
N ASP A 338 -2.41 1.24 -23.31
CA ASP A 338 -1.21 0.61 -23.83
C ASP A 338 -0.91 -0.75 -23.15
N SER A 339 0.27 -1.29 -23.35
CA SER A 339 0.70 -2.56 -22.74
C SER A 339 1.71 -2.31 -21.62
N ALA A 340 1.59 -3.03 -20.52
CA ALA A 340 2.53 -2.98 -19.42
C ALA A 340 3.96 -3.32 -19.88
N VAL A 341 4.94 -2.55 -19.42
CA VAL A 341 6.35 -2.70 -19.78
C VAL A 341 7.20 -2.94 -18.54
N VAL A 342 7.08 -2.09 -17.51
CA VAL A 342 7.90 -2.17 -16.29
C VAL A 342 7.00 -2.31 -15.07
N LYS A 343 7.08 -3.48 -14.41
CA LYS A 343 6.55 -3.78 -13.08
C LYS A 343 7.57 -4.68 -12.41
N GLN A 344 8.55 -4.08 -11.72
CA GLN A 344 9.76 -4.77 -11.29
C GLN A 344 10.01 -4.61 -9.80
N LEU A 345 10.07 -5.71 -9.07
CA LEU A 345 10.49 -5.70 -7.67
C LEU A 345 12.03 -5.76 -7.58
N PHE A 346 12.59 -4.85 -6.82
CA PHE A 346 14.00 -4.82 -6.45
C PHE A 346 14.17 -4.99 -4.94
N MET A 347 15.13 -5.82 -4.54
CA MET A 347 15.58 -5.86 -3.15
C MET A 347 16.63 -4.78 -2.91
N ILE A 348 16.50 -4.08 -1.79
CA ILE A 348 17.48 -3.14 -1.24
C ILE A 348 17.88 -3.54 0.17
N ASP A 349 19.04 -3.06 0.63
CA ASP A 349 19.54 -3.25 2.00
C ASP A 349 19.94 -1.88 2.58
N LEU A 350 19.32 -1.51 3.70
CA LEU A 350 19.64 -0.27 4.42
C LEU A 350 20.75 -0.44 5.45
N ASN A 351 21.20 -1.69 5.71
CA ASN A 351 22.30 -1.93 6.62
C ASN A 351 23.61 -1.37 6.04
N GLY A 352 24.24 -0.42 6.75
CA GLY A 352 25.43 0.28 6.28
C GLY A 352 25.19 1.30 5.16
N ALA A 353 23.92 1.60 4.83
CA ALA A 353 23.58 2.64 3.86
C ALA A 353 24.01 4.03 4.34
N VAL A 354 24.38 4.89 3.40
CA VAL A 354 24.77 6.27 3.70
C VAL A 354 23.54 7.10 4.04
N ASP A 355 23.53 7.69 5.24
CA ASP A 355 22.52 8.69 5.61
C ASP A 355 22.77 9.97 4.78
N ILE A 356 21.73 10.37 4.04
CA ILE A 356 21.75 11.56 3.16
C ILE A 356 20.92 12.71 3.74
N THR A 357 20.53 12.65 5.00
CA THR A 357 19.74 13.70 5.67
C THR A 357 20.41 15.07 5.47
N GLY A 358 19.63 16.05 5.00
CA GLY A 358 20.13 17.41 4.70
C GLY A 358 20.90 17.56 3.40
N GLN A 359 21.12 16.49 2.61
CA GLN A 359 21.72 16.58 1.28
C GLN A 359 20.68 16.89 0.20
N SER A 360 21.12 17.37 -0.96
CA SER A 360 20.29 17.62 -2.15
C SER A 360 21.07 17.38 -3.43
N GLY A 361 20.39 17.33 -4.56
CA GLY A 361 20.99 17.10 -5.87
C GLY A 361 21.26 15.63 -6.15
N THR A 362 22.51 15.26 -6.42
CA THR A 362 22.90 13.86 -6.65
C THR A 362 23.09 13.15 -5.33
N LEU A 363 22.27 12.16 -5.06
CA LEU A 363 22.29 11.40 -3.80
C LEU A 363 23.09 10.11 -3.95
N THR A 364 23.76 9.69 -2.87
CA THR A 364 24.30 8.32 -2.77
C THR A 364 23.14 7.34 -2.61
N ALA A 365 22.97 6.46 -3.60
CA ALA A 365 21.89 5.49 -3.58
C ALA A 365 22.33 4.16 -2.95
N VAL A 366 21.39 3.46 -2.29
CA VAL A 366 21.57 2.09 -1.85
C VAL A 366 21.74 1.16 -3.05
N ALA A 367 22.48 0.06 -2.86
CA ALA A 367 22.57 -0.99 -3.85
C ALA A 367 21.20 -1.70 -3.95
N LYS A 368 20.84 -2.13 -5.17
CA LYS A 368 19.62 -2.91 -5.40
C LYS A 368 19.85 -4.08 -6.33
N THR A 369 19.07 -5.13 -6.14
CA THR A 369 19.11 -6.37 -6.94
C THR A 369 17.71 -6.66 -7.46
N PRO A 370 17.52 -6.99 -8.76
CA PRO A 370 16.23 -7.38 -9.28
C PRO A 370 15.80 -8.72 -8.68
N VAL A 371 14.52 -8.84 -8.28
CA VAL A 371 13.96 -10.04 -7.64
C VAL A 371 12.83 -10.62 -8.49
N LEU A 372 11.86 -9.83 -8.93
CA LEU A 372 10.69 -10.30 -9.66
C LEU A 372 10.30 -9.33 -10.77
N ASP A 373 10.26 -9.81 -12.00
CA ASP A 373 9.61 -9.14 -13.13
C ASP A 373 8.17 -9.65 -13.25
N ILE A 374 7.23 -8.86 -12.72
CA ILE A 374 5.81 -9.20 -12.66
C ILE A 374 5.24 -9.38 -14.08
N VAL A 375 5.62 -8.52 -15.03
CA VAL A 375 5.12 -8.59 -16.41
C VAL A 375 5.54 -9.91 -17.06
N SER A 376 6.80 -10.29 -16.90
CA SER A 376 7.32 -11.54 -17.47
C SER A 376 6.64 -12.77 -16.89
N VAL A 377 6.43 -12.81 -15.57
CA VAL A 377 5.77 -13.96 -14.91
C VAL A 377 4.29 -14.03 -15.30
N LEU A 378 3.55 -12.91 -15.30
CA LEU A 378 2.15 -12.91 -15.72
C LEU A 378 1.99 -13.33 -17.18
N ASN A 379 2.87 -12.87 -18.08
CA ASN A 379 2.87 -13.30 -19.48
C ASN A 379 3.13 -14.82 -19.63
N ALA A 380 4.02 -15.39 -18.82
CA ALA A 380 4.28 -16.84 -18.83
C ALA A 380 3.04 -17.65 -18.39
N HIS A 381 2.16 -17.06 -17.59
CA HIS A 381 0.86 -17.64 -17.20
C HIS A 381 -0.30 -17.26 -18.14
N GLY A 382 -0.01 -16.70 -19.31
CA GLY A 382 -1.01 -16.41 -20.35
C GLY A 382 -1.80 -15.11 -20.15
N ILE A 383 -1.36 -14.23 -19.27
CA ILE A 383 -1.93 -12.89 -19.08
C ILE A 383 -1.12 -11.92 -19.96
N PRO A 384 -1.66 -11.46 -21.10
CA PRO A 384 -0.91 -10.59 -22.00
C PRO A 384 -0.66 -9.22 -21.39
N SER A 385 0.43 -8.54 -21.75
CA SER A 385 0.83 -7.24 -21.21
C SER A 385 -0.27 -6.18 -21.35
N SER A 386 -1.15 -6.28 -22.34
CA SER A 386 -2.30 -5.38 -22.50
C SER A 386 -3.44 -5.60 -21.48
N GLN A 387 -3.39 -6.69 -20.72
CA GLN A 387 -4.34 -6.99 -19.64
C GLN A 387 -3.72 -6.85 -18.24
N ILE A 388 -2.44 -6.54 -18.16
CA ILE A 388 -1.77 -6.23 -16.90
C ILE A 388 -2.08 -4.78 -16.56
N PRO A 389 -2.62 -4.49 -15.33
CA PRO A 389 -2.96 -3.13 -14.92
C PRO A 389 -1.78 -2.15 -15.02
N ALA A 390 -2.07 -0.92 -15.42
CA ALA A 390 -1.10 0.17 -15.49
C ALA A 390 -0.53 0.49 -14.10
N LYS A 391 -1.41 0.48 -13.10
CA LYS A 391 -1.07 0.76 -11.70
C LYS A 391 -1.03 -0.54 -10.89
N ILE A 392 0.10 -1.24 -10.93
CA ILE A 392 0.48 -2.25 -9.92
C ILE A 392 1.13 -1.47 -8.79
N GLU A 393 0.54 -1.52 -7.59
CA GLU A 393 0.96 -0.62 -6.50
C GLU A 393 1.04 -1.34 -5.15
N GLY A 394 -0.06 -1.86 -4.62
CA GLY A 394 -0.07 -2.49 -3.30
C GLY A 394 0.69 -3.81 -3.27
N ILE A 395 1.71 -3.91 -2.40
CA ILE A 395 2.50 -5.13 -2.23
C ILE A 395 2.66 -5.46 -0.74
N SER A 396 2.39 -6.72 -0.39
CA SER A 396 2.55 -7.22 0.97
C SER A 396 2.95 -8.68 0.97
N PHE A 397 3.81 -9.06 1.91
CA PHE A 397 3.91 -10.47 2.26
C PHE A 397 2.61 -10.92 2.95
N GLY A 398 2.36 -12.24 2.93
CA GLY A 398 1.25 -12.87 3.61
C GLY A 398 1.70 -14.16 4.30
N GLN A 399 0.74 -15.04 4.58
CA GLN A 399 1.07 -16.32 5.23
C GLN A 399 1.83 -17.26 4.29
N ASP A 400 2.76 -18.03 4.85
CA ASP A 400 3.50 -19.04 4.11
C ASP A 400 2.58 -20.15 3.61
N VAL A 401 2.97 -20.75 2.47
CA VAL A 401 2.23 -21.84 1.84
C VAL A 401 3.16 -22.95 1.37
N MET A 402 2.61 -24.15 1.20
CA MET A 402 3.33 -25.29 0.63
C MET A 402 3.12 -25.37 -0.87
N VAL A 403 4.16 -25.16 -1.67
CA VAL A 403 4.11 -25.33 -3.12
C VAL A 403 5.01 -26.51 -3.51
N ASN A 404 4.44 -27.58 -4.07
CA ASN A 404 5.16 -28.79 -4.45
C ASN A 404 6.04 -29.39 -3.33
N GLY A 405 5.57 -29.34 -2.08
CA GLY A 405 6.30 -29.85 -0.92
C GLY A 405 7.39 -28.92 -0.37
N VAL A 406 7.53 -27.70 -0.91
CA VAL A 406 8.46 -26.66 -0.43
C VAL A 406 7.65 -25.55 0.24
N LEU A 407 8.07 -25.14 1.44
CA LEU A 407 7.52 -23.97 2.11
C LEU A 407 7.98 -22.70 1.38
N LYS A 408 7.04 -21.84 1.00
CA LYS A 408 7.30 -20.58 0.32
C LYS A 408 6.59 -19.42 0.99
N HIS A 409 7.22 -18.27 0.99
CA HIS A 409 6.65 -17.00 1.40
C HIS A 409 5.78 -16.45 0.29
N THR A 410 4.58 -15.97 0.61
CA THR A 410 3.68 -15.38 -0.39
C THR A 410 3.91 -13.89 -0.51
N ILE A 411 3.87 -13.39 -1.75
CA ILE A 411 3.90 -11.97 -2.10
C ILE A 411 2.58 -11.65 -2.80
N TYR A 412 1.70 -10.93 -2.11
CA TYR A 412 0.46 -10.42 -2.67
C TYR A 412 0.72 -9.09 -3.36
N VAL A 413 0.16 -8.96 -4.55
CA VAL A 413 0.29 -7.78 -5.41
C VAL A 413 -1.11 -7.35 -5.83
N ALA A 414 -1.44 -6.08 -5.65
CA ALA A 414 -2.72 -5.50 -6.00
C ALA A 414 -2.57 -4.35 -7.00
N ASN A 415 -3.65 -3.99 -7.68
CA ASN A 415 -3.68 -2.82 -8.54
C ASN A 415 -4.65 -1.74 -8.04
N ASP A 416 -4.30 -0.50 -8.26
CA ASP A 416 -5.25 0.59 -8.29
C ASP A 416 -5.97 0.60 -9.66
N ASN A 417 -7.29 0.65 -9.66
CA ASN A 417 -8.09 0.76 -10.88
C ASN A 417 -8.65 2.18 -11.11
N ASP A 418 -8.13 3.19 -10.40
CA ASP A 418 -8.51 4.60 -10.53
C ASP A 418 -10.03 4.86 -10.42
N PHE A 419 -10.80 3.99 -9.80
CA PHE A 419 -12.27 4.03 -9.80
C PHE A 419 -12.90 4.03 -11.20
N VAL A 420 -12.17 3.54 -12.20
CA VAL A 420 -12.64 3.45 -13.61
C VAL A 420 -12.65 2.01 -14.13
N PRO A 421 -13.47 1.12 -13.51
CA PRO A 421 -13.45 -0.31 -13.84
C PRO A 421 -13.78 -0.61 -15.30
N GLY A 422 -14.44 0.32 -16.00
CA GLY A 422 -14.73 0.18 -17.43
C GLY A 422 -13.51 0.23 -18.33
N SER A 423 -12.41 0.84 -17.90
CA SER A 423 -11.15 0.94 -18.64
C SER A 423 -9.99 0.23 -17.95
N ALA A 424 -9.87 0.34 -16.63
CA ALA A 424 -8.77 -0.22 -15.84
C ALA A 424 -9.07 -1.63 -15.28
N GLY A 425 -10.29 -2.12 -15.44
CA GLY A 425 -10.68 -3.45 -14.97
C GLY A 425 -11.05 -3.49 -13.48
N ALA A 426 -11.08 -4.70 -12.94
CA ALA A 426 -11.41 -4.96 -11.55
C ALA A 426 -10.23 -4.63 -10.62
N ASN A 427 -10.51 -4.62 -9.30
CA ASN A 427 -9.47 -4.70 -8.27
C ASN A 427 -8.91 -6.13 -8.28
N ASN A 428 -7.74 -6.33 -8.85
CA ASN A 428 -7.10 -7.63 -9.02
C ASN A 428 -6.05 -7.86 -7.95
N PHE A 429 -5.90 -9.12 -7.58
CA PHE A 429 -4.86 -9.60 -6.68
C PHE A 429 -4.12 -10.74 -7.33
N TYR A 430 -2.79 -10.66 -7.34
CA TYR A 430 -1.88 -11.69 -7.81
C TYR A 430 -1.06 -12.18 -6.62
N VAL A 431 -0.87 -13.48 -6.49
CA VAL A 431 -0.07 -14.05 -5.40
C VAL A 431 1.09 -14.81 -5.99
N PHE A 432 2.29 -14.32 -5.71
CA PHE A 432 3.54 -14.98 -6.05
C PHE A 432 4.07 -15.72 -4.83
N ALA A 433 4.95 -16.70 -5.04
CA ALA A 433 5.56 -17.46 -3.96
C ALA A 433 7.07 -17.60 -4.16
N ALA A 434 7.82 -17.31 -3.10
CA ALA A 434 9.28 -17.30 -3.10
C ALA A 434 9.85 -18.05 -1.89
N THR A 435 11.01 -18.69 -2.04
CA THR A 435 11.87 -19.12 -0.95
C THR A 435 12.83 -18.00 -0.55
N ASP A 436 13.48 -18.09 0.60
CA ASP A 436 14.58 -17.19 1.00
C ASP A 436 15.67 -17.08 -0.08
N ALA A 437 16.01 -18.20 -0.71
CA ALA A 437 17.02 -18.24 -1.75
C ALA A 437 16.59 -17.49 -3.03
N GLU A 438 15.31 -17.52 -3.38
CA GLU A 438 14.73 -16.80 -4.52
C GLU A 438 14.59 -15.31 -4.22
N LEU A 439 14.31 -14.94 -2.98
CA LEU A 439 14.32 -13.54 -2.52
C LEU A 439 15.75 -12.97 -2.46
N GLY A 440 16.75 -13.81 -2.24
CA GLY A 440 18.12 -13.41 -1.96
C GLY A 440 18.33 -12.88 -0.54
N ALA A 441 17.40 -13.13 0.37
CA ALA A 441 17.38 -12.68 1.74
C ALA A 441 16.56 -13.65 2.62
N ILE A 442 16.82 -13.65 3.93
CA ILE A 442 16.02 -14.41 4.90
C ILE A 442 14.77 -13.58 5.25
N TYR A 443 13.61 -14.12 4.94
CA TYR A 443 12.35 -13.48 5.28
C TYR A 443 12.04 -13.61 6.78
N GLN A 444 11.59 -12.51 7.35
CA GLN A 444 11.08 -12.46 8.72
C GLN A 444 9.64 -11.89 8.68
N PRO A 445 8.63 -12.67 9.09
CA PRO A 445 7.26 -12.18 9.06
C PRO A 445 7.04 -11.05 10.07
N GLU A 446 6.19 -10.11 9.73
CA GLU A 446 5.70 -9.10 10.67
C GLU A 446 5.02 -9.78 11.86
N LEU A 447 5.42 -9.40 13.08
CA LEU A 447 4.82 -9.91 14.31
C LEU A 447 3.58 -9.10 14.66
N ILE A 448 2.43 -9.49 14.10
CA ILE A 448 1.16 -8.82 14.38
C ILE A 448 0.40 -9.60 15.46
N ALA A 449 0.15 -8.94 16.59
CA ALA A 449 -0.65 -9.52 17.66
C ALA A 449 -2.11 -9.72 17.19
N ALA A 450 -2.65 -10.89 17.44
CA ALA A 450 -4.06 -11.15 17.15
C ALA A 450 -4.94 -10.21 17.97
N VAL A 451 -5.74 -9.39 17.30
CA VAL A 451 -6.77 -8.55 17.93
C VAL A 451 -8.04 -9.39 18.05
N PRO A 452 -8.48 -9.74 19.27
CA PRO A 452 -9.73 -10.47 19.43
C PRO A 452 -10.89 -9.65 18.85
N GLU A 453 -11.71 -10.27 18.02
CA GLU A 453 -12.88 -9.61 17.45
C GLU A 453 -13.85 -9.13 18.53
N PRO A 454 -14.62 -8.04 18.30
CA PRO A 454 -15.62 -7.55 19.26
C PRO A 454 -16.60 -8.63 19.71
N GLN A 455 -16.91 -9.57 18.84
CA GLN A 455 -17.74 -10.75 19.17
C GLN A 455 -17.09 -11.67 20.20
N THR A 456 -15.79 -11.83 20.17
CA THR A 456 -15.03 -12.61 21.16
C THR A 456 -15.11 -11.97 22.55
N TYR A 457 -15.00 -10.66 22.65
CA TYR A 457 -15.22 -9.94 23.91
C TYR A 457 -16.68 -10.05 24.39
N ALA A 458 -17.65 -9.94 23.49
CA ALA A 458 -19.06 -10.11 23.81
C ALA A 458 -19.35 -11.52 24.35
N LEU A 459 -18.83 -12.57 23.69
CA LEU A 459 -18.95 -13.96 24.14
C LEU A 459 -18.26 -14.20 25.47
N MET A 460 -17.06 -13.63 25.67
CA MET A 460 -16.33 -13.73 26.94
C MET A 460 -17.11 -13.05 28.08
N MET A 461 -17.64 -11.84 27.86
CA MET A 461 -18.47 -11.15 28.83
C MET A 461 -19.78 -11.89 29.13
N ALA A 462 -20.43 -12.46 28.12
CA ALA A 462 -21.61 -13.31 28.31
C ALA A 462 -21.28 -14.57 29.09
N GLY A 463 -20.14 -15.22 28.80
CA GLY A 463 -19.63 -16.36 29.56
C GLY A 463 -19.34 -16.05 31.02
N LEU A 464 -18.67 -14.92 31.29
CA LEU A 464 -18.40 -14.45 32.64
C LEU A 464 -19.70 -14.11 33.41
N ALA A 465 -20.68 -13.51 32.74
CA ALA A 465 -22.00 -13.21 33.31
C ALA A 465 -22.74 -14.50 33.70
N LEU A 466 -22.71 -15.53 32.84
CA LEU A 466 -23.29 -16.85 33.13
C LEU A 466 -22.61 -17.55 34.30
N VAL A 467 -21.27 -17.52 34.37
CA VAL A 467 -20.51 -18.10 35.49
C VAL A 467 -20.83 -17.35 36.79
N GLY A 468 -20.88 -16.01 36.76
CA GLY A 468 -21.26 -15.16 37.90
C GLY A 468 -22.69 -15.45 38.39
N TRP A 469 -23.64 -15.64 37.46
CA TRP A 469 -25.02 -16.01 37.78
C TRP A 469 -25.12 -17.41 38.40
N ALA A 470 -24.40 -18.39 37.85
CA ALA A 470 -24.39 -19.78 38.36
C ALA A 470 -23.76 -19.84 39.77
N ALA A 471 -22.69 -19.06 40.02
CA ALA A 471 -22.07 -18.93 41.34
C ALA A 471 -23.01 -18.30 42.38
N ARG A 472 -23.78 -17.28 42.02
CA ARG A 472 -24.80 -16.67 42.89
C ARG A 472 -25.95 -17.65 43.22
N ARG A 473 -26.39 -18.45 42.26
CA ARG A 473 -27.43 -19.49 42.50
C ARG A 473 -26.94 -20.56 43.47
N LYS A 474 -25.70 -21.04 43.35
CA LYS A 474 -25.14 -22.01 44.28
C LYS A 474 -25.03 -21.45 45.73
N LYS A 475 -24.74 -20.18 45.90
CA LYS A 475 -24.71 -19.52 47.21
C LYS A 475 -26.10 -19.41 47.83
N ALA A 476 -27.14 -19.15 47.02
CA ALA A 476 -28.52 -19.02 47.49
C ALA A 476 -29.16 -20.40 47.85
N SER A 477 -28.74 -21.50 47.22
CA SER A 477 -29.22 -22.85 47.51
C SER A 477 -28.49 -23.56 48.64
N GLY A 478 -27.37 -23.00 49.16
CA GLY A 478 -26.62 -23.54 50.29
C GLY A 478 -26.92 -22.84 51.64
N GLN A 479 -27.92 -21.97 51.71
CA GLN A 479 -28.39 -21.29 52.94
C GLN A 479 -29.87 -21.64 53.27
N ALA A 480 -30.40 -22.72 52.72
CA ALA A 480 -31.72 -23.24 53.05
C ALA A 480 -31.60 -24.55 53.81
#